data_3d506740241e25f5218b68ce70982ef3
#
_entry.id   3d506740241e25f5218b68ce70982ef3
#
_cell.length_a   1.000
_cell.length_b   1.000
_cell.length_c   1.000
_cell.angle_alpha   90.00
_cell.angle_beta   90.00
_cell.angle_gamma   90.00
#
_symmetry.space_group_name_H-M   'P 1'
#
loop_
_entity.id
_entity.type
_entity.pdbx_description
1 polymer ?
#
loop_
_entity_poly.entity_id
_entity_poly.type
_entity_poly.pdbx_seq_one_letter_code
_entity_poly.pdbx_strand_id
1 'polypeptide(L)'
;MENIGTITKNVKKILSITSDVSKIFIDNENFKKHLIKRNHQNMISHIPKISQYLKNPDYVGVNPREKGVSLEYIVQVEPNILIAVKLDSKNGYFYVATMHEISQLKLR
;
A
#
# COMPACT_ATOMS: atom_id res chain seq x y z
N MET A 1 2.23 -9.31 -13.24
CA MET A 1 2.23 -8.24 -12.22
C MET A 1 3.10 -7.08 -12.69
N GLU A 2 2.74 -5.90 -12.30
CA GLU A 2 3.43 -4.68 -12.67
C GLU A 2 4.17 -4.10 -11.46
N ASN A 3 5.44 -3.72 -11.65
CA ASN A 3 6.19 -3.01 -10.62
C ASN A 3 5.74 -1.55 -10.61
N ILE A 4 5.18 -1.09 -9.49
CA ILE A 4 4.63 0.25 -9.38
C ILE A 4 5.32 1.13 -8.36
N GLY A 5 6.35 0.63 -7.69
CA GLY A 5 7.05 1.45 -6.72
C GLY A 5 8.15 0.69 -6.00
N THR A 6 8.76 1.41 -5.06
CA THR A 6 9.86 0.90 -4.26
C THR A 6 9.75 1.47 -2.85
N ILE A 7 9.98 0.62 -1.85
CA ILE A 7 10.10 1.08 -0.48
C ILE A 7 11.49 1.68 -0.31
N THR A 8 11.56 2.95 0.02
CA THR A 8 12.84 3.66 0.13
C THR A 8 13.65 3.20 1.33
N LYS A 9 14.97 3.39 1.28
CA LYS A 9 15.84 3.10 2.42
C LYS A 9 15.44 3.91 3.65
N ASN A 10 15.00 5.15 3.44
CA ASN A 10 14.57 6.02 4.52
C ASN A 10 13.34 5.48 5.24
N VAL A 11 12.34 5.04 4.49
CA VAL A 11 11.14 4.41 5.05
C VAL A 11 11.50 3.16 5.84
N LYS A 12 12.36 2.31 5.27
CA LYS A 12 12.81 1.09 5.95
C LYS A 12 13.49 1.40 7.27
N LYS A 13 14.35 2.43 7.29
CA LYS A 13 15.07 2.84 8.49
C LYS A 13 14.12 3.33 9.57
N ILE A 14 13.20 4.23 9.20
CA ILE A 14 12.25 4.83 10.14
C ILE A 14 11.32 3.77 10.74
N LEU A 15 10.85 2.82 9.93
CA LEU A 15 9.91 1.79 10.35
C LEU A 15 10.58 0.50 10.82
N SER A 16 11.90 0.49 10.91
CA SER A 16 12.68 -0.68 11.36
C SER A 16 12.43 -1.93 10.52
N ILE A 17 12.33 -1.75 9.20
CA ILE A 17 12.13 -2.87 8.28
C ILE A 17 13.50 -3.42 7.88
N THR A 18 13.74 -4.68 8.23
CA THR A 18 15.03 -5.33 8.01
C THR A 18 15.11 -6.12 6.71
N SER A 19 14.00 -6.31 6.01
CA SER A 19 13.98 -7.03 4.74
C SER A 19 14.79 -6.32 3.67
N ASP A 20 15.51 -7.09 2.85
CA ASP A 20 16.23 -6.56 1.68
C ASP A 20 15.29 -6.29 0.50
N VAL A 21 14.07 -6.80 0.57
CA VAL A 21 13.08 -6.62 -0.48
C VAL A 21 12.60 -5.18 -0.49
N SER A 22 12.48 -4.59 -1.67
CA SER A 22 12.05 -3.19 -1.81
C SER A 22 10.98 -2.97 -2.87
N LYS A 23 10.92 -3.81 -3.90
CA LYS A 23 10.01 -3.59 -5.02
C LYS A 23 8.57 -3.87 -4.63
N ILE A 24 7.67 -3.01 -5.11
CA ILE A 24 6.23 -3.12 -4.88
C ILE A 24 5.53 -3.44 -6.18
N PHE A 25 4.74 -4.50 -6.20
CA PHE A 25 4.02 -4.97 -7.38
C PHE A 25 2.51 -4.88 -7.18
N ILE A 26 1.79 -4.81 -8.30
CA ILE A 26 0.33 -4.90 -8.31
C ILE A 26 -0.10 -5.82 -9.46
N ASP A 27 -1.11 -6.64 -9.18
CA ASP A 27 -1.83 -7.39 -10.20
C ASP A 27 -3.13 -6.66 -10.45
N ASN A 28 -3.19 -5.85 -11.50
CA ASN A 28 -4.31 -4.95 -11.75
C ASN A 28 -5.66 -5.65 -11.83
N GLU A 29 -5.70 -6.80 -12.50
CA GLU A 29 -6.94 -7.56 -12.67
C GLU A 29 -7.46 -8.10 -11.34
N ASN A 30 -6.59 -8.77 -10.59
CA ASN A 30 -6.95 -9.34 -9.30
C ASN A 30 -7.22 -8.25 -8.27
N PHE A 31 -6.52 -7.14 -8.36
CA PHE A 31 -6.74 -6.02 -7.46
C PHE A 31 -8.12 -5.39 -7.66
N LYS A 32 -8.56 -5.22 -8.92
CA LYS A 32 -9.92 -4.75 -9.22
C LYS A 32 -10.96 -5.69 -8.62
N LYS A 33 -10.79 -6.99 -8.81
CA LYS A 33 -11.70 -8.00 -8.26
C LYS A 33 -11.75 -7.92 -6.74
N HIS A 34 -10.60 -7.73 -6.10
CA HIS A 34 -10.49 -7.57 -4.66
C HIS A 34 -11.27 -6.35 -4.17
N LEU A 35 -11.12 -5.21 -4.84
CA LEU A 35 -11.83 -3.99 -4.47
C LEU A 35 -13.33 -4.17 -4.58
N ILE A 36 -13.81 -4.79 -5.63
CA ILE A 36 -15.24 -5.06 -5.82
C ILE A 36 -15.76 -6.00 -4.72
N LYS A 37 -15.02 -7.07 -4.44
CA LYS A 37 -15.39 -8.05 -3.41
C LYS A 37 -15.47 -7.42 -2.02
N ARG A 38 -14.61 -6.45 -1.73
CA ARG A 38 -14.58 -5.74 -0.44
C ARG A 38 -15.46 -4.50 -0.40
N ASN A 39 -16.24 -4.28 -1.44
CA ASN A 39 -17.12 -3.12 -1.55
C ASN A 39 -16.35 -1.79 -1.57
N HIS A 40 -15.17 -1.81 -2.20
CA HIS A 40 -14.32 -0.63 -2.37
C HIS A 40 -14.20 -0.24 -3.84
N GLN A 41 -15.25 -0.48 -4.66
CA GLN A 41 -15.21 -0.20 -6.09
C GLN A 41 -15.04 1.28 -6.42
N ASN A 42 -15.34 2.18 -5.46
CA ASN A 42 -15.06 3.59 -5.62
C ASN A 42 -13.56 3.91 -5.72
N MET A 43 -12.71 2.95 -5.35
CA MET A 43 -11.26 3.11 -5.45
C MET A 43 -10.70 2.70 -6.80
N ILE A 44 -11.48 2.06 -7.67
CA ILE A 44 -10.99 1.56 -8.97
C ILE A 44 -10.42 2.70 -9.82
N SER A 45 -11.07 3.87 -9.80
CA SER A 45 -10.59 5.04 -10.55
C SER A 45 -9.23 5.56 -10.07
N HIS A 46 -8.79 5.18 -8.87
CA HIS A 46 -7.51 5.58 -8.31
C HIS A 46 -6.36 4.63 -8.66
N ILE A 47 -6.65 3.46 -9.22
CA ILE A 47 -5.62 2.47 -9.56
C ILE A 47 -4.50 3.08 -10.41
N PRO A 48 -4.78 3.87 -11.46
CA PRO A 48 -3.70 4.46 -12.28
C PRO A 48 -2.81 5.44 -11.50
N LYS A 49 -3.27 5.91 -10.35
CA LYS A 49 -2.54 6.89 -9.53
C LYS A 49 -1.77 6.26 -8.38
N ILE A 50 -1.89 4.95 -8.17
CA ILE A 50 -1.25 4.28 -7.03
C ILE A 50 0.26 4.50 -7.03
N SER A 51 0.90 4.37 -8.19
CA SER A 51 2.35 4.58 -8.31
C SER A 51 2.76 5.94 -7.77
N GLN A 52 2.03 6.99 -8.13
CA GLN A 52 2.28 8.34 -7.67
C GLN A 52 2.02 8.48 -6.17
N TYR A 53 0.95 7.87 -5.67
CA TYR A 53 0.61 7.91 -4.25
C TYR A 53 1.70 7.26 -3.40
N LEU A 54 2.23 6.12 -3.84
CA LEU A 54 3.30 5.43 -3.12
C LEU A 54 4.61 6.22 -3.13
N LYS A 55 4.82 7.02 -4.17
CA LYS A 55 6.01 7.85 -4.30
C LYS A 55 5.96 9.09 -3.42
N ASN A 56 4.77 9.65 -3.22
CA ASN A 56 4.56 10.90 -2.47
C ASN A 56 3.46 10.74 -1.42
N PRO A 57 3.61 9.81 -0.46
CA PRO A 57 2.62 9.65 0.59
C PRO A 57 2.72 10.78 1.61
N ASP A 58 1.61 11.09 2.26
CA ASP A 58 1.61 12.02 3.38
C ASP A 58 2.09 11.32 4.66
N TYR A 59 1.76 10.05 4.82
CA TYR A 59 2.18 9.25 5.97
C TYR A 59 2.43 7.80 5.56
N VAL A 60 3.38 7.18 6.22
CA VAL A 60 3.64 5.75 6.08
C VAL A 60 3.83 5.15 7.47
N GLY A 61 3.16 4.05 7.75
CA GLY A 61 3.29 3.36 9.03
C GLY A 61 3.27 1.85 8.86
N VAL A 62 3.53 1.14 9.94
CA VAL A 62 3.43 -0.32 9.99
C VAL A 62 2.09 -0.68 10.63
N ASN A 63 1.39 -1.67 10.07
CA ASN A 63 0.21 -2.21 10.69
C ASN A 63 0.62 -3.30 11.69
N PRO A 64 0.54 -3.05 13.02
CA PRO A 64 1.02 -4.01 14.02
C PRO A 64 0.10 -5.21 14.20
N ARG A 65 -1.10 -5.17 13.65
CA ARG A 65 -2.09 -6.26 13.77
C ARG A 65 -1.88 -7.37 12.75
N GLU A 66 -1.13 -7.07 11.68
CA GLU A 66 -0.87 -8.06 10.64
C GLU A 66 0.37 -8.88 10.97
N LYS A 67 0.34 -10.16 10.62
CA LYS A 67 1.51 -11.01 10.68
C LYS A 67 2.47 -10.62 9.56
N GLY A 68 3.75 -10.59 9.87
CA GLY A 68 4.76 -10.19 8.90
C GLY A 68 4.76 -8.68 8.69
N VAL A 69 5.34 -8.24 7.59
CA VAL A 69 5.50 -6.82 7.28
C VAL A 69 4.31 -6.33 6.47
N SER A 70 3.54 -5.41 7.05
CA SER A 70 2.42 -4.76 6.39
C SER A 70 2.54 -3.26 6.61
N LEU A 71 2.61 -2.50 5.52
CA LEU A 71 2.74 -1.05 5.54
C LEU A 71 1.42 -0.39 5.16
N GLU A 72 1.14 0.73 5.79
CA GLU A 72 -0.02 1.55 5.45
C GLU A 72 0.47 2.89 4.93
N TYR A 73 0.18 3.18 3.67
CA TYR A 73 0.45 4.47 3.04
C TYR A 73 -0.83 5.28 3.07
N ILE A 74 -0.76 6.50 3.60
CA ILE A 74 -1.92 7.39 3.66
C ILE A 74 -1.65 8.60 2.78
N VAL A 75 -2.61 8.88 1.89
CA VAL A 75 -2.54 10.00 0.97
C VAL A 75 -3.72 10.92 1.23
N GLN A 76 -3.43 12.18 1.52
CA GLN A 76 -4.44 13.20 1.78
C GLN A 76 -4.90 13.84 0.47
N VAL A 77 -5.69 13.11 -0.28
CA VAL A 77 -6.41 13.62 -1.44
C VAL A 77 -7.89 13.66 -1.06
N GLU A 78 -8.77 14.05 -1.95
CA GLU A 78 -10.19 13.95 -1.67
C GLU A 78 -10.79 12.78 -2.45
N PRO A 79 -11.22 11.72 -1.75
CA PRO A 79 -11.14 11.44 -0.30
C PRO A 79 -9.73 11.04 0.15
N ASN A 80 -9.50 11.04 1.48
CA ASN A 80 -8.27 10.47 2.04
C ASN A 80 -8.23 8.97 1.76
N ILE A 81 -7.09 8.48 1.35
CA ILE A 81 -6.94 7.09 0.89
C ILE A 81 -5.86 6.40 1.70
N LEU A 82 -6.15 5.17 2.11
CA LEU A 82 -5.17 4.26 2.71
C LEU A 82 -4.86 3.16 1.72
N ILE A 83 -3.57 2.93 1.49
CA ILE A 83 -3.07 1.85 0.63
C ILE A 83 -2.26 0.91 1.50
N ALA A 84 -2.68 -0.35 1.59
CA ALA A 84 -1.95 -1.37 2.34
C ALA A 84 -1.00 -2.12 1.41
N VAL A 85 0.27 -2.18 1.81
CA VAL A 85 1.33 -2.85 1.06
C VAL A 85 1.92 -3.93 1.96
N LYS A 86 1.86 -5.17 1.53
CA LYS A 86 2.31 -6.32 2.33
C LYS A 86 3.52 -6.99 1.70
N LEU A 87 4.36 -7.54 2.56
CA LEU A 87 5.51 -8.35 2.13
C LEU A 87 5.07 -9.79 1.89
N ASP A 88 5.33 -10.29 0.69
CA ASP A 88 5.28 -11.72 0.41
C ASP A 88 6.71 -12.25 0.56
N SER A 89 7.04 -12.72 1.76
CA SER A 89 8.39 -13.18 2.07
C SER A 89 8.77 -14.44 1.31
N LYS A 90 7.79 -15.25 0.93
CA LYS A 90 8.02 -16.48 0.17
C LYS A 90 8.48 -16.17 -1.26
N ASN A 91 7.86 -15.19 -1.90
CA ASN A 91 8.14 -14.84 -3.29
C ASN A 91 9.11 -13.66 -3.43
N GLY A 92 9.42 -12.97 -2.34
CA GLY A 92 10.46 -11.95 -2.31
C GLY A 92 10.07 -10.61 -2.91
N TYR A 93 8.83 -10.16 -2.67
CA TYR A 93 8.41 -8.83 -3.10
C TYR A 93 7.30 -8.30 -2.19
N PHE A 94 7.09 -6.98 -2.26
CA PHE A 94 5.90 -6.36 -1.67
C PHE A 94 4.81 -6.29 -2.72
N TYR A 95 3.56 -6.27 -2.28
CA TYR A 95 2.43 -6.13 -3.19
C TYR A 95 1.36 -5.23 -2.58
N VAL A 96 0.58 -4.57 -3.45
CA VAL A 96 -0.56 -3.78 -3.02
C VAL A 96 -1.67 -4.74 -2.63
N ALA A 97 -2.00 -4.79 -1.34
CA ALA A 97 -2.98 -5.73 -0.81
C ALA A 97 -4.40 -5.19 -0.86
N THR A 98 -4.58 -3.92 -0.52
CA THR A 98 -5.89 -3.27 -0.57
C THR A 98 -5.74 -1.76 -0.60
N MET A 99 -6.82 -1.08 -0.94
CA MET A 99 -6.91 0.37 -0.94
C MET A 99 -8.33 0.75 -0.60
N HIS A 100 -8.49 1.67 0.34
CA HIS A 100 -9.81 2.13 0.71
C HIS A 100 -9.80 3.57 1.20
N GLU A 101 -10.98 4.18 1.17
CA GLU A 101 -11.18 5.51 1.70
C GLU A 101 -11.18 5.47 3.22
N ILE A 102 -10.61 6.52 3.82
CA ILE A 102 -10.68 6.73 5.26
C ILE A 102 -11.30 8.10 5.53
N SER A 103 -12.28 8.14 6.43
CA SER A 103 -13.00 9.37 6.75
C SER A 103 -12.21 10.28 7.68
N GLN A 104 -11.28 9.71 8.45
CA GLN A 104 -10.42 10.45 9.38
C GLN A 104 -9.04 9.86 9.36
N LEU A 105 -8.03 10.72 9.56
CA LEU A 105 -6.67 10.27 9.75
C LEU A 105 -6.54 9.63 11.13
N LYS A 106 -6.21 8.35 11.18
CA LYS A 106 -6.04 7.60 12.42
C LYS A 106 -4.59 7.66 12.90
N LEU A 107 -3.96 8.79 12.74
CA LEU A 107 -2.58 8.98 13.14
C LEU A 107 -2.52 9.36 14.60
N ARG A 108 -1.74 8.63 15.33
CA ARG A 108 -1.52 8.87 16.74
C ARG A 108 -0.07 8.64 17.10
#